data_a5841c14b2bb7b58a179259d2ab52708
#
_entry.id   a5841c14b2bb7b58a179259d2ab52708
#
_cell.length_a   1.000
_cell.length_b   1.000
_cell.length_c   1.000
_cell.angle_alpha   90.00
_cell.angle_beta   90.00
_cell.angle_gamma   90.00
#
_symmetry.space_group_name_H-M   'P 1'
#
loop_
_entity.id
_entity.type
_entity.pdbx_description
1 polymer ?
#
loop_
_entity_poly.entity_id
_entity_poly.type
_entity_poly.pdbx_seq_one_letter_code
_entity_poly.pdbx_strand_id
1 'polypeptide(L)'
;NKIKGVVKDYETFKPISYVNIYSEDELKNNSTGSISNKNGEFSIINNKSKIVFSHINYESFSIESDGSLKEIFLKPKNYVLDEIVISNEKPKDYLKRIIASSNSKIEKNTLLKGYCREIVKVNNKYTKFSDALVDYYVKKGNGKSKLVLGQHRALKSKELSEEDDESIETIDSFFNIRDYVKDAYKFKEIEQLLKKNRYEILRKIKKEADGEEYEYLEIIPNEESDELLNKGYVIIDPKTKSILEYKIYTSESHLKNAKTVNILIAKMRLDEMLIWSKFKNINNQYILNYNKKHIGVHIKMGKEIDHDFDFTSDLFIYEFKNNVTIPKNGYHKKNLFQAGNSFTENFWTKYNVFPLSENEEKFINSIQQE
;
A
#
# COMPACT_ATOMS: atom_id res chain seq x y z
N ASN A 1 21.67 -4.66 14.48
CA ASN A 1 21.68 -3.19 14.39
C ASN A 1 20.60 -2.72 13.43
N LYS A 2 19.99 -1.57 13.74
CA LYS A 2 19.02 -0.90 12.88
C LYS A 2 19.74 0.13 12.03
N ILE A 3 19.67 -0.02 10.72
CA ILE A 3 20.28 0.87 9.74
C ILE A 3 19.19 1.78 9.20
N LYS A 4 19.52 3.07 9.07
CA LYS A 4 18.61 4.08 8.52
C LYS A 4 19.27 4.80 7.37
N GLY A 5 18.48 5.31 6.45
CA GLY A 5 18.98 6.12 5.33
C GLY A 5 17.87 6.72 4.50
N VAL A 6 18.27 7.32 3.38
CA VAL A 6 17.35 7.90 2.39
C VAL A 6 17.73 7.38 1.02
N VAL A 7 16.74 6.94 0.24
CA VAL A 7 16.94 6.55 -1.17
C VAL A 7 16.58 7.73 -2.05
N LYS A 8 17.47 8.08 -2.96
CA LYS A 8 17.36 9.22 -3.88
C LYS A 8 17.59 8.77 -5.32
N ASP A 9 16.99 9.48 -6.23
CA ASP A 9 17.22 9.37 -7.67
C ASP A 9 18.61 9.94 -8.00
N TYR A 10 19.41 9.19 -8.77
CA TYR A 10 20.79 9.55 -9.08
C TYR A 10 20.89 10.81 -9.96
N GLU A 11 19.92 11.08 -10.81
CA GLU A 11 19.94 12.21 -11.75
C GLU A 11 19.32 13.47 -11.14
N THR A 12 18.20 13.32 -10.43
CA THR A 12 17.42 14.45 -9.92
C THR A 12 17.65 14.76 -8.45
N PHE A 13 18.33 13.87 -7.72
CA PHE A 13 18.56 13.94 -6.26
C PHE A 13 17.26 13.94 -5.42
N LYS A 14 16.12 13.72 -6.05
CA LYS A 14 14.82 13.66 -5.37
C LYS A 14 14.66 12.32 -4.63
N PRO A 15 13.97 12.32 -3.48
CA PRO A 15 13.67 11.07 -2.77
C PRO A 15 12.87 10.11 -3.61
N ILE A 16 13.19 8.81 -3.52
CA ILE A 16 12.42 7.73 -4.15
C ILE A 16 11.59 7.03 -3.09
N SER A 17 10.28 7.15 -3.22
CA SER A 17 9.34 6.51 -2.30
C SER A 17 9.15 5.03 -2.61
N TYR A 18 8.89 4.26 -1.57
CA TYR A 18 8.44 2.85 -1.64
C TYR A 18 9.42 1.91 -2.36
N VAL A 19 10.72 2.14 -2.15
CA VAL A 19 11.81 1.24 -2.57
C VAL A 19 11.82 0.02 -1.68
N ASN A 20 11.87 -1.18 -2.25
CA ASN A 20 12.06 -2.42 -1.49
C ASN A 20 13.51 -2.53 -1.02
N ILE A 21 13.72 -2.88 0.25
CA ILE A 21 15.05 -2.95 0.88
C ILE A 21 15.12 -4.29 1.63
N TYR A 22 16.04 -5.17 1.24
CA TYR A 22 16.14 -6.51 1.80
C TYR A 22 17.57 -7.05 1.73
N SER A 23 17.86 -8.09 2.46
CA SER A 23 19.07 -8.89 2.30
C SER A 23 18.75 -10.27 1.72
N GLU A 24 19.75 -10.91 1.11
CA GLU A 24 19.58 -12.27 0.57
C GLU A 24 19.25 -13.29 1.69
N ASP A 25 19.79 -13.09 2.88
CA ASP A 25 19.52 -13.95 4.03
C ASP A 25 18.10 -13.80 4.54
N GLU A 26 17.54 -12.57 4.49
CA GLU A 26 16.13 -12.34 4.83
C GLU A 26 15.20 -13.05 3.86
N LEU A 27 15.48 -13.03 2.55
CA LEU A 27 14.68 -13.76 1.56
C LEU A 27 14.72 -15.27 1.78
N LYS A 28 15.89 -15.85 2.14
CA LYS A 28 16.01 -17.27 2.49
C LYS A 28 15.16 -17.65 3.72
N ASN A 29 14.98 -16.72 4.65
CA ASN A 29 14.20 -16.89 5.87
C ASN A 29 12.73 -16.44 5.74
N ASN A 30 12.20 -16.34 4.50
CA ASN A 30 10.85 -15.88 4.23
C ASN A 30 10.56 -14.46 4.76
N SER A 31 11.57 -13.61 4.87
CA SER A 31 11.43 -12.17 5.14
C SER A 31 11.32 -11.40 3.83
N THR A 32 10.54 -10.35 3.82
CA THR A 32 10.43 -9.44 2.67
C THR A 32 11.28 -8.18 2.85
N GLY A 33 12.00 -8.04 3.97
CA GLY A 33 12.86 -6.91 4.28
C GLY A 33 12.12 -5.70 4.82
N SER A 34 12.35 -4.54 4.24
CA SER A 34 11.76 -3.25 4.58
C SER A 34 11.34 -2.50 3.31
N ILE A 35 10.73 -1.33 3.48
CA ILE A 35 10.34 -0.45 2.37
C ILE A 35 10.57 1.02 2.78
N SER A 36 10.99 1.89 1.84
CA SER A 36 11.11 3.31 2.13
C SER A 36 9.75 4.00 2.22
N ASN A 37 9.65 5.06 3.02
CA ASN A 37 8.45 5.89 3.12
C ASN A 37 8.32 6.85 1.90
N LYS A 38 7.31 7.72 1.93
CA LYS A 38 7.06 8.71 0.86
C LYS A 38 8.21 9.69 0.63
N ASN A 39 9.07 9.92 1.63
CA ASN A 39 10.25 10.79 1.57
C ASN A 39 11.53 10.04 1.21
N GLY A 40 11.43 8.76 0.77
CA GLY A 40 12.59 7.92 0.49
C GLY A 40 13.33 7.41 1.73
N GLU A 41 12.89 7.78 2.93
CA GLU A 41 13.53 7.37 4.18
C GLU A 41 13.24 5.90 4.46
N PHE A 42 14.25 5.17 4.93
CA PHE A 42 14.12 3.76 5.25
C PHE A 42 14.76 3.40 6.57
N SER A 43 14.33 2.26 7.08
CA SER A 43 14.92 1.64 8.26
C SER A 43 14.85 0.13 8.09
N ILE A 44 15.98 -0.54 8.22
CA ILE A 44 16.07 -2.00 8.15
C ILE A 44 16.88 -2.53 9.33
N ILE A 45 16.40 -3.64 9.92
CA ILE A 45 17.17 -4.40 10.91
C ILE A 45 18.04 -5.37 10.13
N ASN A 46 19.35 -5.22 10.22
CA ASN A 46 20.31 -6.03 9.50
C ASN A 46 21.41 -6.55 10.41
N ASN A 47 21.77 -7.83 10.21
CA ASN A 47 22.80 -8.55 10.95
C ASN A 47 24.08 -8.76 10.11
N LYS A 48 24.57 -7.71 9.43
CA LYS A 48 25.82 -7.70 8.66
C LYS A 48 25.80 -8.39 7.29
N SER A 49 24.68 -8.43 6.60
CA SER A 49 24.61 -8.91 5.23
C SER A 49 24.49 -7.79 4.21
N LYS A 50 24.76 -8.11 2.95
CA LYS A 50 24.57 -7.25 1.81
C LYS A 50 23.11 -6.82 1.70
N ILE A 51 22.88 -5.51 1.66
CA ILE A 51 21.54 -4.92 1.51
C ILE A 51 21.29 -4.61 0.04
N VAL A 52 20.15 -5.02 -0.46
CA VAL A 52 19.69 -4.79 -1.84
C VAL A 52 18.55 -3.78 -1.81
N PHE A 53 18.62 -2.78 -2.70
CA PHE A 53 17.59 -1.79 -2.96
C PHE A 53 17.01 -2.06 -4.35
N SER A 54 15.69 -2.23 -4.43
CA SER A 54 15.01 -2.59 -5.67
C SER A 54 13.72 -1.78 -5.86
N HIS A 55 13.58 -1.19 -7.02
CA HIS A 55 12.37 -0.49 -7.44
C HIS A 55 12.13 -0.73 -8.92
N ILE A 56 10.86 -0.83 -9.34
CA ILE A 56 10.51 -1.23 -10.71
C ILE A 56 11.08 -0.28 -11.79
N ASN A 57 11.22 1.00 -11.47
CA ASN A 57 11.71 2.03 -12.41
C ASN A 57 13.21 2.32 -12.26
N TYR A 58 13.93 1.61 -11.41
CA TYR A 58 15.34 1.86 -11.10
C TYR A 58 16.16 0.58 -11.16
N GLU A 59 17.42 0.69 -11.56
CA GLU A 59 18.38 -0.40 -11.46
C GLU A 59 18.51 -0.85 -9.99
N SER A 60 18.60 -2.16 -9.78
CA SER A 60 18.83 -2.69 -8.44
C SER A 60 20.23 -2.34 -7.97
N PHE A 61 20.35 -1.86 -6.74
CA PHE A 61 21.61 -1.47 -6.14
C PHE A 61 21.85 -2.27 -4.87
N SER A 62 23.09 -2.64 -4.60
CA SER A 62 23.44 -3.36 -3.39
C SER A 62 24.70 -2.81 -2.73
N ILE A 63 24.72 -2.84 -1.40
CA ILE A 63 25.82 -2.33 -0.57
C ILE A 63 26.06 -3.24 0.62
N GLU A 64 27.32 -3.40 0.99
CA GLU A 64 27.71 -3.99 2.28
C GLU A 64 27.33 -3.05 3.42
N SER A 65 26.71 -3.60 4.46
CA SER A 65 26.27 -2.82 5.59
C SER A 65 27.36 -2.65 6.64
N ASP A 66 27.72 -1.41 6.94
CA ASP A 66 28.60 -1.04 8.05
C ASP A 66 27.85 -0.48 9.28
N GLY A 67 26.52 -0.46 9.22
CA GLY A 67 25.65 0.02 10.30
C GLY A 67 25.45 1.55 10.37
N SER A 68 26.02 2.32 9.43
CA SER A 68 25.86 3.78 9.40
C SER A 68 24.62 4.24 8.62
N LEU A 69 24.21 5.48 8.87
CA LEU A 69 23.24 6.17 8.03
C LEU A 69 23.78 6.34 6.61
N LYS A 70 22.98 6.04 5.59
CA LYS A 70 23.38 6.10 4.18
C LYS A 70 22.43 6.94 3.36
N GLU A 71 22.98 7.69 2.43
CA GLU A 71 22.28 8.14 1.25
C GLU A 71 22.51 7.11 0.14
N ILE A 72 21.45 6.59 -0.43
CA ILE A 72 21.49 5.59 -1.48
C ILE A 72 20.95 6.23 -2.75
N PHE A 73 21.73 6.16 -3.82
CA PHE A 73 21.35 6.69 -5.12
C PHE A 73 21.04 5.56 -6.07
N LEU A 74 19.79 5.52 -6.59
CA LEU A 74 19.40 4.55 -7.61
C LEU A 74 19.40 5.24 -8.97
N LYS A 75 19.94 4.56 -9.97
CA LYS A 75 19.89 4.99 -11.37
C LYS A 75 18.53 4.64 -11.98
N PRO A 76 17.87 5.59 -12.67
CA PRO A 76 16.67 5.26 -13.43
C PRO A 76 16.96 4.15 -14.45
N LYS A 77 16.01 3.23 -14.62
CA LYS A 77 16.09 2.24 -15.70
C LYS A 77 15.85 2.90 -17.04
N ASN A 78 16.75 2.69 -17.96
CA ASN A 78 16.56 3.07 -19.36
C ASN A 78 15.79 1.96 -20.06
N TYR A 79 14.50 2.19 -20.32
CA TYR A 79 13.73 1.29 -21.18
C TYR A 79 14.10 1.53 -22.64
N VAL A 80 14.63 0.49 -23.28
CA VAL A 80 15.08 0.57 -24.68
C VAL A 80 13.90 0.55 -25.65
N LEU A 81 12.78 -0.09 -25.26
CA LEU A 81 11.58 -0.23 -26.07
C LEU A 81 10.32 -0.18 -25.18
N ASP A 82 9.34 0.61 -25.62
CA ASP A 82 7.98 0.64 -25.07
C ASP A 82 7.03 0.24 -26.21
N GLU A 83 6.87 -1.08 -26.43
CA GLU A 83 6.09 -1.62 -27.55
C GLU A 83 4.63 -1.83 -27.16
N ILE A 84 3.71 -1.28 -27.95
CA ILE A 84 2.28 -1.61 -27.81
C ILE A 84 2.07 -3.03 -28.35
N VAL A 85 1.50 -3.89 -27.53
CA VAL A 85 1.20 -5.26 -27.91
C VAL A 85 -0.10 -5.31 -28.70
N ILE A 86 -0.01 -5.64 -29.97
CA ILE A 86 -1.17 -5.95 -30.80
C ILE A 86 -1.39 -7.45 -30.77
N SER A 87 -2.53 -7.90 -30.25
CA SER A 87 -2.88 -9.31 -30.17
C SER A 87 -4.37 -9.53 -30.47
N ASN A 88 -4.74 -10.76 -30.83
CA ASN A 88 -6.14 -11.14 -31.01
C ASN A 88 -6.92 -11.18 -29.67
N GLU A 89 -6.23 -11.33 -28.55
CA GLU A 89 -6.84 -11.28 -27.21
C GLU A 89 -7.03 -9.82 -26.79
N LYS A 90 -8.27 -9.44 -26.44
CA LYS A 90 -8.57 -8.10 -25.95
C LYS A 90 -7.83 -7.84 -24.62
N PRO A 91 -7.18 -6.67 -24.43
CA PRO A 91 -6.41 -6.36 -23.21
C PRO A 91 -7.23 -6.55 -21.92
N LYS A 92 -8.53 -6.29 -21.94
CA LYS A 92 -9.45 -6.51 -20.82
C LYS A 92 -9.56 -8.00 -20.43
N ASP A 93 -9.65 -8.89 -21.43
CA ASP A 93 -9.78 -10.34 -21.18
C ASP A 93 -8.41 -10.92 -20.78
N TYR A 94 -7.32 -10.41 -21.37
CA TYR A 94 -5.98 -10.70 -20.91
C TYR A 94 -5.80 -10.36 -19.44
N LEU A 95 -6.17 -9.15 -18.99
CA LEU A 95 -6.04 -8.74 -17.60
C LEU A 95 -6.87 -9.63 -16.64
N LYS A 96 -8.08 -10.03 -17.02
CA LYS A 96 -8.87 -11.00 -16.23
C LYS A 96 -8.15 -12.33 -16.07
N ARG A 97 -7.54 -12.84 -17.14
CA ARG A 97 -6.77 -14.08 -17.12
C ARG A 97 -5.53 -13.96 -16.21
N ILE A 98 -4.84 -12.82 -16.23
CA ILE A 98 -3.70 -12.54 -15.34
C ILE A 98 -4.15 -12.45 -13.88
N ILE A 99 -5.29 -11.83 -13.59
CA ILE A 99 -5.88 -11.83 -12.23
C ILE A 99 -6.14 -13.26 -11.77
N ALA A 100 -6.76 -14.09 -12.59
CA ALA A 100 -7.01 -15.49 -12.27
C ALA A 100 -5.70 -16.29 -12.05
N SER A 101 -4.69 -16.06 -12.89
CA SER A 101 -3.35 -16.65 -12.74
C SER A 101 -2.69 -16.24 -11.42
N SER A 102 -2.74 -14.94 -11.07
CA SER A 102 -2.19 -14.45 -9.80
C SER A 102 -2.92 -15.07 -8.61
N ASN A 103 -4.25 -15.12 -8.65
CA ASN A 103 -5.08 -15.71 -7.59
C ASN A 103 -4.79 -17.19 -7.37
N SER A 104 -4.48 -17.94 -8.43
CA SER A 104 -4.17 -19.38 -8.32
C SER A 104 -2.88 -19.69 -7.54
N LYS A 105 -2.00 -18.69 -7.38
CA LYS A 105 -0.71 -18.82 -6.67
C LYS A 105 -0.79 -18.44 -5.20
N ILE A 106 -1.94 -17.98 -4.72
CA ILE A 106 -2.13 -17.60 -3.32
C ILE A 106 -2.34 -18.86 -2.50
N GLU A 107 -1.38 -19.14 -1.61
CA GLU A 107 -1.47 -20.30 -0.74
C GLU A 107 -2.37 -20.07 0.47
N LYS A 108 -3.16 -21.09 0.80
CA LYS A 108 -3.95 -21.13 2.04
C LYS A 108 -3.06 -21.56 3.22
N ASN A 109 -3.54 -21.28 4.43
CA ASN A 109 -2.81 -21.56 5.68
C ASN A 109 -1.42 -20.90 5.74
N THR A 110 -1.34 -19.70 5.16
CA THR A 110 -0.17 -18.84 5.22
C THR A 110 -0.41 -17.72 6.21
N LEU A 111 0.55 -17.50 7.09
CA LEU A 111 0.63 -16.33 7.96
C LEU A 111 1.44 -15.25 7.26
N LEU A 112 0.86 -14.07 7.11
CA LEU A 112 1.53 -12.85 6.68
C LEU A 112 1.71 -11.95 7.89
N LYS A 113 2.95 -11.74 8.34
CA LYS A 113 3.30 -10.86 9.45
C LYS A 113 3.68 -9.50 8.92
N GLY A 114 3.07 -8.47 9.47
CA GLY A 114 3.25 -7.12 8.95
C GLY A 114 3.20 -6.03 9.99
N TYR A 115 3.40 -4.84 9.50
CA TYR A 115 3.17 -3.59 10.20
C TYR A 115 2.12 -2.79 9.44
N CYS A 116 1.12 -2.33 10.15
CA CYS A 116 0.06 -1.48 9.60
C CYS A 116 0.04 -0.14 10.31
N ARG A 117 -0.20 0.92 9.56
CA ARG A 117 -0.37 2.29 10.05
C ARG A 117 -1.62 2.89 9.44
N GLU A 118 -2.43 3.57 10.26
CA GLU A 118 -3.58 4.34 9.82
C GLU A 118 -3.46 5.78 10.33
N ILE A 119 -3.73 6.75 9.46
CA ILE A 119 -3.65 8.18 9.76
C ILE A 119 -4.93 8.84 9.27
N VAL A 120 -5.49 9.71 10.11
CA VAL A 120 -6.61 10.58 9.75
C VAL A 120 -6.17 12.03 9.89
N LYS A 121 -6.55 12.84 8.89
CA LYS A 121 -6.44 14.29 8.94
C LYS A 121 -7.80 14.93 8.74
N VAL A 122 -8.01 16.05 9.39
CA VAL A 122 -9.16 16.94 9.18
C VAL A 122 -8.61 18.31 8.77
N ASN A 123 -9.08 18.85 7.65
CA ASN A 123 -8.59 20.11 7.08
C ASN A 123 -7.05 20.15 7.00
N ASN A 124 -6.45 19.03 6.51
CA ASN A 124 -5.00 18.82 6.37
C ASN A 124 -4.20 18.78 7.69
N LYS A 125 -4.82 18.80 8.87
CA LYS A 125 -4.18 18.64 10.17
C LYS A 125 -4.27 17.19 10.65
N TYR A 126 -3.17 16.64 11.18
CA TYR A 126 -3.19 15.31 11.78
C TYR A 126 -4.11 15.28 13.00
N THR A 127 -5.04 14.33 13.04
CA THR A 127 -6.02 14.19 14.13
C THR A 127 -5.99 12.84 14.81
N LYS A 128 -5.79 11.77 14.04
CA LYS A 128 -5.62 10.41 14.58
C LYS A 128 -4.42 9.72 13.93
N PHE A 129 -3.70 8.98 14.74
CA PHE A 129 -2.61 8.11 14.33
C PHE A 129 -2.77 6.77 15.04
N SER A 130 -2.69 5.68 14.31
CA SER A 130 -2.60 4.34 14.90
C SER A 130 -1.65 3.46 14.12
N ASP A 131 -0.91 2.62 14.81
CA ASP A 131 -0.06 1.61 14.20
C ASP A 131 -0.05 0.31 15.01
N ALA A 132 0.24 -0.80 14.33
CA ALA A 132 0.24 -2.12 14.93
C ALA A 132 1.16 -3.10 14.21
N LEU A 133 1.66 -4.08 14.96
CA LEU A 133 2.10 -5.36 14.41
C LEU A 133 0.84 -6.18 14.11
N VAL A 134 0.76 -6.72 12.89
CA VAL A 134 -0.42 -7.42 12.38
C VAL A 134 -0.06 -8.80 11.85
N ASP A 135 -0.88 -9.78 12.18
CA ASP A 135 -0.78 -11.15 11.71
C ASP A 135 -2.04 -11.50 10.90
N TYR A 136 -1.89 -11.63 9.57
CA TYR A 136 -2.96 -12.07 8.68
C TYR A 136 -2.82 -13.56 8.37
N TYR A 137 -3.72 -14.36 8.91
CA TYR A 137 -3.81 -15.80 8.62
C TYR A 137 -4.69 -16.03 7.41
N VAL A 138 -4.08 -16.27 6.25
CA VAL A 138 -4.76 -16.51 4.97
C VAL A 138 -5.45 -17.87 5.00
N LYS A 139 -6.79 -17.88 4.91
CA LYS A 139 -7.62 -19.10 5.00
C LYS A 139 -7.85 -19.77 3.65
N LYS A 140 -7.94 -18.97 2.60
CA LYS A 140 -8.31 -19.41 1.25
C LYS A 140 -7.44 -18.71 0.21
N GLY A 141 -7.26 -19.36 -0.94
CA GLY A 141 -6.49 -18.85 -2.07
C GLY A 141 -6.99 -17.54 -2.72
N ASN A 142 -8.04 -16.93 -2.18
CA ASN A 142 -8.51 -15.59 -2.58
C ASN A 142 -8.18 -14.50 -1.54
N GLY A 143 -7.18 -14.75 -0.69
CA GLY A 143 -6.74 -13.82 0.34
C GLY A 143 -7.68 -13.65 1.54
N LYS A 144 -8.81 -14.36 1.62
CA LYS A 144 -9.68 -14.30 2.81
C LYS A 144 -8.87 -14.72 4.03
N SER A 145 -8.71 -13.81 4.98
CA SER A 145 -7.83 -13.98 6.13
C SER A 145 -8.53 -13.73 7.46
N LYS A 146 -7.88 -14.14 8.53
CA LYS A 146 -8.20 -13.72 9.90
C LYS A 146 -7.05 -12.83 10.38
N LEU A 147 -7.39 -11.65 10.87
CA LEU A 147 -6.45 -10.71 11.45
C LEU A 147 -6.34 -10.94 12.96
N VAL A 148 -5.09 -10.96 13.44
CA VAL A 148 -4.76 -10.88 14.87
C VAL A 148 -3.83 -9.69 15.04
N LEU A 149 -4.08 -8.85 16.06
CA LEU A 149 -3.21 -7.73 16.39
C LEU A 149 -2.15 -8.19 17.40
N GLY A 150 -0.92 -7.80 17.15
CA GLY A 150 0.15 -7.81 18.11
C GLY A 150 0.16 -6.53 18.94
N GLN A 151 1.34 -5.98 19.23
CA GLN A 151 1.46 -4.69 19.90
C GLN A 151 0.91 -3.58 19.02
N HIS A 152 0.17 -2.65 19.61
CA HIS A 152 -0.47 -1.56 18.90
C HIS A 152 -0.63 -0.31 19.75
N ARG A 153 -0.67 0.85 19.11
CA ARG A 153 -0.96 2.14 19.74
C ARG A 153 -1.94 2.96 18.92
N ALA A 154 -2.71 3.79 19.61
CA ALA A 154 -3.65 4.74 19.03
C ALA A 154 -3.50 6.08 19.73
N LEU A 155 -3.31 7.14 18.96
CA LEU A 155 -3.12 8.51 19.41
C LEU A 155 -4.16 9.41 18.75
N LYS A 156 -4.77 10.28 19.56
CA LYS A 156 -5.81 11.23 19.10
C LYS A 156 -5.43 12.63 19.55
N SER A 157 -5.55 13.60 18.64
CA SER A 157 -5.43 15.02 19.00
C SER A 157 -6.51 15.44 19.97
N LYS A 158 -6.16 16.23 20.97
CA LYS A 158 -7.11 16.85 21.89
C LYS A 158 -7.92 17.97 21.21
N GLU A 159 -7.42 18.51 20.09
CA GLU A 159 -8.10 19.54 19.32
C GLU A 159 -9.20 18.97 18.40
N LEU A 160 -9.31 17.63 18.28
CA LEU A 160 -10.35 16.99 17.47
C LEU A 160 -11.71 17.14 18.18
N SER A 161 -12.67 17.80 17.53
CA SER A 161 -14.02 17.97 18.08
C SER A 161 -14.77 16.63 18.15
N GLU A 162 -15.80 16.55 18.98
CA GLU A 162 -16.64 15.34 19.08
C GLU A 162 -17.38 15.09 17.75
N GLU A 163 -17.85 16.16 17.09
CA GLU A 163 -18.56 16.10 15.81
C GLU A 163 -17.65 15.58 14.68
N ASP A 164 -16.39 16.03 14.63
CA ASP A 164 -15.42 15.52 13.67
C ASP A 164 -15.10 14.06 13.94
N ASP A 165 -14.98 13.66 15.21
CA ASP A 165 -14.72 12.28 15.61
C ASP A 165 -15.88 11.35 15.21
N GLU A 166 -17.14 11.75 15.41
CA GLU A 166 -18.33 11.03 14.94
C GLU A 166 -18.37 10.93 13.41
N SER A 167 -17.96 12.01 12.71
CA SER A 167 -17.87 12.01 11.26
C SER A 167 -16.83 11.02 10.76
N ILE A 168 -15.66 10.96 11.40
CA ILE A 168 -14.62 9.97 11.13
C ILE A 168 -15.18 8.56 11.30
N GLU A 169 -15.91 8.27 12.37
CA GLU A 169 -16.51 6.95 12.60
C GLU A 169 -17.52 6.54 11.51
N THR A 170 -18.28 7.51 11.00
CA THR A 170 -19.22 7.28 9.90
C THR A 170 -18.49 6.85 8.62
N ILE A 171 -17.29 7.38 8.37
CA ILE A 171 -16.48 7.09 7.17
C ILE A 171 -15.61 5.84 7.36
N ASP A 172 -15.34 5.42 8.56
CA ASP A 172 -14.57 4.21 8.88
C ASP A 172 -15.06 2.94 8.15
N SER A 173 -16.29 2.98 7.64
CA SER A 173 -16.82 1.90 6.81
C SER A 173 -16.07 1.69 5.49
N PHE A 174 -15.35 2.69 4.97
CA PHE A 174 -14.53 2.59 3.77
C PHE A 174 -13.19 1.88 4.02
N PHE A 175 -12.73 1.87 5.27
CA PHE A 175 -11.49 1.23 5.70
C PHE A 175 -11.82 0.06 6.63
N ASN A 176 -11.64 -1.15 6.14
CA ASN A 176 -11.76 -2.34 6.96
C ASN A 176 -10.43 -3.09 6.95
N ILE A 177 -9.61 -2.85 7.97
CA ILE A 177 -8.29 -3.48 8.09
C ILE A 177 -8.33 -4.99 7.92
N ARG A 178 -9.41 -5.66 8.32
CA ARG A 178 -9.56 -7.12 8.18
C ARG A 178 -9.63 -7.59 6.72
N ASP A 179 -9.94 -6.67 5.80
CA ASP A 179 -10.13 -6.95 4.39
C ASP A 179 -8.94 -6.49 3.51
N TYR A 180 -7.93 -5.80 4.05
CA TYR A 180 -6.82 -5.26 3.27
C TYR A 180 -6.11 -6.34 2.44
N VAL A 181 -5.75 -7.47 3.04
CA VAL A 181 -5.12 -8.60 2.35
C VAL A 181 -6.07 -9.23 1.34
N LYS A 182 -7.34 -9.44 1.71
CA LYS A 182 -8.36 -10.00 0.82
C LYS A 182 -8.62 -9.11 -0.40
N ASP A 183 -8.76 -7.81 -0.19
CA ASP A 183 -9.06 -6.85 -1.26
C ASP A 183 -7.87 -6.72 -2.21
N ALA A 184 -6.63 -6.69 -1.69
CA ALA A 184 -5.41 -6.67 -2.49
C ALA A 184 -5.28 -7.92 -3.36
N TYR A 185 -5.44 -9.11 -2.80
CA TYR A 185 -5.35 -10.37 -3.54
C TYR A 185 -6.51 -10.63 -4.49
N LYS A 186 -7.69 -10.07 -4.23
CA LYS A 186 -8.81 -10.12 -5.17
C LYS A 186 -8.68 -9.11 -6.30
N PHE A 187 -7.70 -8.20 -6.23
CA PHE A 187 -7.58 -7.10 -7.18
C PHE A 187 -8.90 -6.34 -7.33
N LYS A 188 -9.58 -6.13 -6.19
CA LYS A 188 -10.97 -5.67 -6.12
C LYS A 188 -11.22 -4.40 -6.94
N GLU A 189 -10.29 -3.44 -6.85
CA GLU A 189 -10.43 -2.16 -7.55
C GLU A 189 -10.31 -2.35 -9.06
N ILE A 190 -9.37 -3.20 -9.53
CA ILE A 190 -9.23 -3.53 -10.96
C ILE A 190 -10.48 -4.22 -11.46
N GLU A 191 -10.99 -5.23 -10.71
CA GLU A 191 -12.22 -5.93 -11.10
C GLU A 191 -13.42 -4.99 -11.23
N GLN A 192 -13.52 -3.98 -10.36
CA GLN A 192 -14.58 -2.97 -10.45
C GLN A 192 -14.46 -2.12 -11.71
N LEU A 193 -13.25 -1.68 -12.08
CA LEU A 193 -13.03 -0.94 -13.32
C LEU A 193 -13.36 -1.78 -14.55
N LEU A 194 -12.99 -3.06 -14.55
CA LEU A 194 -13.26 -3.97 -15.66
C LEU A 194 -14.76 -4.22 -15.94
N LYS A 195 -15.62 -4.01 -14.95
CA LYS A 195 -17.09 -4.12 -15.12
C LYS A 195 -17.69 -2.98 -15.91
N LYS A 196 -17.03 -1.83 -15.96
CA LYS A 196 -17.51 -0.62 -16.64
C LYS A 196 -16.92 -0.54 -18.06
N ASN A 197 -17.73 -0.21 -19.06
CA ASN A 197 -17.28 0.05 -20.44
C ASN A 197 -16.84 1.53 -20.61
N ARG A 198 -16.07 2.04 -19.65
CA ARG A 198 -15.63 3.44 -19.61
C ARG A 198 -14.12 3.57 -19.51
N TYR A 199 -13.43 2.47 -19.81
CA TYR A 199 -11.97 2.38 -19.75
C TYR A 199 -11.40 1.71 -20.97
N GLU A 200 -10.37 2.32 -21.53
CA GLU A 200 -9.44 1.69 -22.45
C GLU A 200 -8.29 1.06 -21.64
N ILE A 201 -7.78 -0.07 -22.11
CA ILE A 201 -6.62 -0.73 -21.54
C ILE A 201 -5.58 -0.89 -22.63
N LEU A 202 -4.44 -0.23 -22.45
CA LEU A 202 -3.28 -0.38 -23.32
C LEU A 202 -2.30 -1.38 -22.71
N ARG A 203 -1.92 -2.39 -23.50
CA ARG A 203 -0.91 -3.36 -23.10
C ARG A 203 0.42 -3.01 -23.79
N LYS A 204 1.45 -2.84 -22.98
CA LYS A 204 2.80 -2.49 -23.42
C LYS A 204 3.82 -3.49 -22.87
N ILE A 205 4.89 -3.74 -23.58
CA ILE A 205 6.06 -4.46 -23.08
C ILE A 205 7.16 -3.42 -22.87
N LYS A 206 7.67 -3.35 -21.66
CA LYS A 206 8.84 -2.54 -21.30
C LYS A 206 10.05 -3.46 -21.23
N LYS A 207 11.01 -3.22 -22.11
CA LYS A 207 12.26 -3.98 -22.18
C LYS A 207 13.41 -3.16 -21.65
N GLU A 208 14.12 -3.70 -20.67
CA GLU A 208 15.29 -3.09 -20.07
C GLU A 208 16.56 -3.36 -20.88
N ALA A 209 17.59 -2.54 -20.68
CA ALA A 209 18.86 -2.68 -21.38
C ALA A 209 19.60 -4.02 -21.06
N ASP A 210 19.36 -4.60 -19.88
CA ASP A 210 19.87 -5.91 -19.46
C ASP A 210 19.07 -7.10 -19.99
N GLY A 211 17.98 -6.83 -20.75
CA GLY A 211 17.11 -7.82 -21.35
C GLY A 211 15.95 -8.28 -20.45
N GLU A 212 15.79 -7.72 -19.26
CA GLU A 212 14.58 -7.96 -18.46
C GLU A 212 13.37 -7.29 -19.10
N GLU A 213 12.24 -7.98 -19.06
CA GLU A 213 10.98 -7.52 -19.63
C GLU A 213 9.89 -7.50 -18.56
N TYR A 214 9.02 -6.48 -18.63
CA TYR A 214 7.79 -6.37 -17.84
C TYR A 214 6.63 -6.06 -18.75
N GLU A 215 5.48 -6.64 -18.48
CA GLU A 215 4.25 -6.23 -19.13
C GLU A 215 3.59 -5.11 -18.30
N TYR A 216 3.25 -4.02 -18.97
CA TYR A 216 2.62 -2.85 -18.38
C TYR A 216 1.25 -2.65 -19.01
N LEU A 217 0.20 -2.71 -18.20
CA LEU A 217 -1.15 -2.41 -18.64
C LEU A 217 -1.56 -1.06 -18.05
N GLU A 218 -1.82 -0.11 -18.95
CA GLU A 218 -2.33 1.21 -18.58
C GLU A 218 -3.86 1.20 -18.63
N ILE A 219 -4.51 1.71 -17.58
CA ILE A 219 -5.96 1.81 -17.47
C ILE A 219 -6.33 3.27 -17.63
N ILE A 220 -6.93 3.61 -18.76
CA ILE A 220 -7.23 4.97 -19.18
C ILE A 220 -8.75 5.17 -19.15
N PRO A 221 -9.26 6.15 -18.39
CA PRO A 221 -10.68 6.48 -18.39
C PRO A 221 -11.08 7.16 -19.69
N ASN A 222 -12.33 6.97 -20.14
CA ASN A 222 -12.90 7.70 -21.25
C ASN A 222 -13.09 9.18 -20.86
N GLU A 223 -12.37 10.07 -21.51
CA GLU A 223 -12.38 11.52 -21.24
C GLU A 223 -13.77 12.18 -21.46
N GLU A 224 -14.64 11.60 -22.29
CA GLU A 224 -15.99 12.10 -22.54
C GLU A 224 -16.98 11.73 -21.42
N SER A 225 -16.57 10.95 -20.42
CA SER A 225 -17.43 10.54 -19.31
C SER A 225 -17.73 11.70 -18.36
N ASP A 226 -18.99 11.82 -17.97
CA ASP A 226 -19.48 12.76 -16.94
C ASP A 226 -19.42 12.17 -15.51
N GLU A 227 -18.78 11.01 -15.33
CA GLU A 227 -18.55 10.39 -14.03
C GLU A 227 -17.15 10.71 -13.50
N LEU A 228 -17.02 10.70 -12.16
CA LEU A 228 -15.72 10.62 -11.51
C LEU A 228 -15.12 9.25 -11.79
N LEU A 229 -14.07 9.20 -12.59
CA LEU A 229 -13.36 7.97 -12.96
C LEU A 229 -11.96 7.95 -12.38
N ASN A 230 -11.44 6.74 -12.21
CA ASN A 230 -10.08 6.50 -11.79
C ASN A 230 -9.20 6.14 -13.00
N LYS A 231 -7.91 6.33 -12.88
CA LYS A 231 -6.88 5.85 -13.83
C LYS A 231 -5.87 4.98 -13.10
N GLY A 232 -5.00 4.33 -13.83
CA GLY A 232 -3.95 3.56 -13.17
C GLY A 232 -3.18 2.63 -14.09
N TYR A 233 -2.45 1.70 -13.46
CA TYR A 233 -1.66 0.72 -14.19
C TYR A 233 -1.55 -0.60 -13.44
N VAL A 234 -1.19 -1.64 -14.18
CA VAL A 234 -0.86 -2.96 -13.67
C VAL A 234 0.47 -3.41 -14.28
N ILE A 235 1.42 -3.82 -13.45
CA ILE A 235 2.70 -4.39 -13.87
C ILE A 235 2.66 -5.90 -13.65
N ILE A 236 3.05 -6.65 -14.68
CA ILE A 236 2.97 -8.10 -14.73
C ILE A 236 4.35 -8.67 -15.00
N ASP A 237 4.72 -9.71 -14.26
CA ASP A 237 5.87 -10.54 -14.58
C ASP A 237 5.51 -11.45 -15.78
N PRO A 238 6.18 -11.30 -16.92
CA PRO A 238 5.88 -12.09 -18.11
C PRO A 238 6.23 -13.57 -17.96
N LYS A 239 7.16 -13.92 -17.06
CA LYS A 239 7.59 -15.31 -16.82
C LYS A 239 6.57 -16.05 -15.97
N THR A 240 6.16 -15.46 -14.86
CA THR A 240 5.23 -16.09 -13.92
C THR A 240 3.76 -15.79 -14.24
N LYS A 241 3.47 -14.84 -15.14
CA LYS A 241 2.11 -14.36 -15.43
C LYS A 241 1.35 -13.99 -14.16
N SER A 242 2.01 -13.24 -13.27
CA SER A 242 1.43 -12.72 -12.03
C SER A 242 1.62 -11.20 -11.94
N ILE A 243 0.68 -10.55 -11.26
CA ILE A 243 0.73 -9.11 -11.02
C ILE A 243 1.81 -8.82 -9.97
N LEU A 244 2.79 -7.98 -10.33
CA LEU A 244 3.82 -7.51 -9.39
C LEU A 244 3.39 -6.25 -8.68
N GLU A 245 2.64 -5.39 -9.37
CA GLU A 245 2.19 -4.11 -8.82
C GLU A 245 0.92 -3.65 -9.53
N TYR A 246 0.03 -3.00 -8.81
CA TYR A 246 -1.01 -2.18 -9.40
C TYR A 246 -1.23 -0.91 -8.61
N LYS A 247 -1.56 0.17 -9.32
CA LYS A 247 -1.89 1.45 -8.73
C LYS A 247 -3.12 2.01 -9.44
N ILE A 248 -4.19 2.27 -8.66
CA ILE A 248 -5.44 2.86 -9.13
C ILE A 248 -5.66 4.13 -8.32
N TYR A 249 -5.94 5.23 -9.00
CA TYR A 249 -6.12 6.53 -8.37
C TYR A 249 -7.08 7.40 -9.17
N THR A 250 -7.65 8.40 -8.51
CA THR A 250 -8.60 9.33 -9.13
C THR A 250 -7.95 10.04 -10.32
N SER A 251 -8.65 10.08 -11.45
CA SER A 251 -8.21 10.83 -12.62
C SER A 251 -8.43 12.32 -12.41
N GLU A 252 -7.37 13.12 -12.56
CA GLU A 252 -7.42 14.57 -12.38
C GLU A 252 -8.40 15.24 -13.35
N SER A 253 -8.47 14.77 -14.61
CA SER A 253 -9.40 15.28 -15.61
C SER A 253 -10.87 15.06 -15.26
N HIS A 254 -11.16 14.07 -14.38
CA HIS A 254 -12.50 13.70 -13.95
C HIS A 254 -12.90 14.27 -12.58
N LEU A 255 -12.02 14.95 -11.86
CA LEU A 255 -12.33 15.56 -10.54
C LEU A 255 -13.52 16.53 -10.61
N LYS A 256 -13.66 17.27 -11.71
CA LYS A 256 -14.82 18.16 -11.96
C LYS A 256 -16.17 17.44 -11.94
N ASN A 257 -16.19 16.12 -12.12
CA ASN A 257 -17.37 15.26 -12.14
C ASN A 257 -17.71 14.67 -10.77
N ALA A 258 -16.95 15.02 -9.72
CA ALA A 258 -17.19 14.55 -8.36
C ALA A 258 -18.55 15.07 -7.86
N LYS A 259 -19.46 14.15 -7.57
CA LYS A 259 -20.82 14.48 -7.11
C LYS A 259 -20.91 14.34 -5.60
N THR A 260 -21.62 15.26 -4.96
CA THR A 260 -22.00 15.12 -3.57
C THR A 260 -23.16 14.12 -3.45
N VAL A 261 -22.99 13.12 -2.60
CA VAL A 261 -24.01 12.12 -2.30
C VAL A 261 -24.49 12.26 -0.86
N ASN A 262 -25.77 11.93 -0.61
CA ASN A 262 -26.31 11.90 0.75
C ASN A 262 -26.03 10.53 1.37
N ILE A 263 -25.40 10.53 2.53
CA ILE A 263 -25.14 9.32 3.33
C ILE A 263 -25.75 9.57 4.71
N LEU A 264 -26.90 8.96 4.97
CA LEU A 264 -27.68 9.20 6.20
C LEU A 264 -27.95 10.70 6.41
N ILE A 265 -27.36 11.29 7.45
CA ILE A 265 -27.51 12.72 7.80
C ILE A 265 -26.42 13.62 7.21
N ALA A 266 -25.42 13.05 6.56
CA ALA A 266 -24.26 13.76 6.00
C ALA A 266 -24.34 13.83 4.46
N LYS A 267 -23.75 14.88 3.91
CA LYS A 267 -23.43 14.99 2.48
C LYS A 267 -21.96 14.73 2.31
N MET A 268 -21.60 13.84 1.39
CA MET A 268 -20.21 13.47 1.15
C MET A 268 -19.86 13.60 -0.33
N ARG A 269 -18.69 14.13 -0.63
CA ARG A 269 -18.08 14.13 -1.95
C ARG A 269 -16.72 13.42 -1.87
N LEU A 270 -16.48 12.48 -2.77
CA LEU A 270 -15.17 11.88 -2.93
C LEU A 270 -14.29 12.84 -3.76
N ASP A 271 -13.17 13.27 -3.20
CA ASP A 271 -12.23 14.17 -3.85
C ASP A 271 -10.97 13.42 -4.34
N GLU A 272 -10.50 12.45 -3.58
CA GLU A 272 -9.32 11.67 -3.95
C GLU A 272 -9.45 10.20 -3.51
N MET A 273 -8.93 9.30 -4.33
CA MET A 273 -8.75 7.89 -3.99
C MET A 273 -7.40 7.40 -4.55
N LEU A 274 -6.67 6.64 -3.76
CA LEU A 274 -5.48 5.91 -4.18
C LEU A 274 -5.49 4.52 -3.56
N ILE A 275 -5.37 3.49 -4.40
CA ILE A 275 -5.10 2.12 -3.99
C ILE A 275 -3.84 1.66 -4.69
N TRP A 276 -2.87 1.20 -3.94
CA TRP A 276 -1.59 0.75 -4.46
C TRP A 276 -1.14 -0.52 -3.76
N SER A 277 -0.93 -1.58 -4.52
CA SER A 277 -0.46 -2.86 -3.98
C SER A 277 0.75 -3.37 -4.74
N LYS A 278 1.70 -3.92 -3.99
CA LYS A 278 2.90 -4.57 -4.53
C LYS A 278 2.97 -6.00 -4.02
N PHE A 279 3.43 -6.89 -4.89
CA PHE A 279 3.58 -8.31 -4.62
C PHE A 279 5.00 -8.77 -4.93
N LYS A 280 5.39 -9.88 -4.33
CA LYS A 280 6.69 -10.54 -4.59
C LYS A 280 6.49 -12.03 -4.79
N ASN A 281 7.32 -12.61 -5.64
CA ASN A 281 7.52 -14.05 -5.70
C ASN A 281 8.79 -14.38 -4.89
N ILE A 282 8.62 -15.06 -3.75
CA ILE A 282 9.70 -15.45 -2.85
C ILE A 282 9.59 -16.96 -2.65
N ASN A 283 10.65 -17.72 -2.97
CA ASN A 283 10.66 -19.18 -2.84
C ASN A 283 9.43 -19.86 -3.50
N ASN A 284 9.09 -19.43 -4.71
CA ASN A 284 7.91 -19.83 -5.50
C ASN A 284 6.56 -19.50 -4.86
N GLN A 285 6.53 -18.58 -3.92
CA GLN A 285 5.29 -18.14 -3.29
C GLN A 285 4.95 -16.71 -3.66
N TYR A 286 3.67 -16.49 -3.96
CA TYR A 286 3.14 -15.19 -4.33
C TYR A 286 2.62 -14.46 -3.10
N ILE A 287 3.37 -13.45 -2.65
CA ILE A 287 3.17 -12.79 -1.35
C ILE A 287 2.82 -11.31 -1.58
N LEU A 288 1.75 -10.84 -0.92
CA LEU A 288 1.50 -9.40 -0.77
C LEU A 288 2.67 -8.80 0.03
N ASN A 289 3.33 -7.81 -0.55
CA ASN A 289 4.44 -7.12 0.11
C ASN A 289 4.01 -5.79 0.72
N TYR A 290 3.20 -5.02 -0.02
CA TYR A 290 2.76 -3.70 0.40
C TYR A 290 1.35 -3.40 -0.11
N ASN A 291 0.55 -2.73 0.72
CA ASN A 291 -0.74 -2.20 0.33
C ASN A 291 -0.94 -0.81 0.94
N LYS A 292 -1.26 0.15 0.10
CA LYS A 292 -1.63 1.51 0.49
C LYS A 292 -3.05 1.80 0.06
N LYS A 293 -3.81 2.42 0.96
CA LYS A 293 -5.11 3.02 0.65
C LYS A 293 -5.09 4.48 1.12
N HIS A 294 -5.56 5.37 0.28
CA HIS A 294 -5.82 6.76 0.64
C HIS A 294 -7.17 7.16 0.08
N ILE A 295 -7.96 7.87 0.88
CA ILE A 295 -9.23 8.45 0.46
C ILE A 295 -9.32 9.84 1.07
N GLY A 296 -9.53 10.83 0.20
CA GLY A 296 -9.89 12.20 0.56
C GLY A 296 -11.38 12.43 0.28
N VAL A 297 -12.12 12.91 1.25
CA VAL A 297 -13.54 13.22 1.13
C VAL A 297 -13.85 14.56 1.76
N HIS A 298 -14.78 15.29 1.14
CA HIS A 298 -15.39 16.45 1.75
C HIS A 298 -16.73 16.07 2.37
N ILE A 299 -16.93 16.42 3.64
CA ILE A 299 -18.15 16.10 4.39
C ILE A 299 -18.80 17.36 4.90
N LYS A 300 -20.12 17.42 4.68
CA LYS A 300 -20.99 18.44 5.26
C LYS A 300 -22.10 17.79 6.07
N MET A 301 -22.18 18.11 7.35
CA MET A 301 -23.21 17.62 8.25
C MET A 301 -23.68 18.73 9.18
N GLY A 302 -24.98 19.05 9.12
CA GLY A 302 -25.55 20.17 9.87
C GLY A 302 -24.96 21.52 9.47
N LYS A 303 -24.74 22.40 10.44
CA LYS A 303 -24.08 23.70 10.29
C LYS A 303 -22.62 23.69 10.77
N GLU A 304 -22.23 22.66 11.48
CA GLU A 304 -20.98 22.58 12.26
C GLU A 304 -19.86 21.90 11.49
N ILE A 305 -20.19 20.92 10.63
CA ILE A 305 -19.20 20.19 9.84
C ILE A 305 -19.30 20.61 8.38
N ASP A 306 -18.21 21.16 7.86
CA ASP A 306 -17.96 21.49 6.46
C ASP A 306 -16.44 21.36 6.24
N HIS A 307 -15.94 20.10 6.31
CA HIS A 307 -14.52 19.78 6.46
C HIS A 307 -14.04 18.75 5.44
N ASP A 308 -12.75 18.82 5.14
CA ASP A 308 -12.03 17.83 4.36
C ASP A 308 -11.43 16.77 5.30
N PHE A 309 -11.64 15.51 4.98
CA PHE A 309 -11.13 14.36 5.72
C PHE A 309 -10.23 13.51 4.83
N ASP A 310 -9.01 13.26 5.29
CA ASP A 310 -8.05 12.39 4.63
C ASP A 310 -7.80 11.15 5.48
N PHE A 311 -7.98 9.99 4.87
CA PHE A 311 -7.70 8.70 5.46
C PHE A 311 -6.57 8.03 4.70
N THR A 312 -5.52 7.65 5.39
CA THR A 312 -4.40 6.90 4.81
C THR A 312 -4.16 5.64 5.62
N SER A 313 -3.99 4.52 4.92
CA SER A 313 -3.54 3.27 5.52
C SER A 313 -2.37 2.72 4.71
N ASP A 314 -1.34 2.29 5.41
CA ASP A 314 -0.17 1.61 4.88
C ASP A 314 -0.01 0.26 5.58
N LEU A 315 -0.01 -0.83 4.82
CA LEU A 315 0.28 -2.18 5.28
C LEU A 315 1.54 -2.70 4.60
N PHE A 316 2.52 -3.09 5.38
CA PHE A 316 3.75 -3.72 4.90
C PHE A 316 3.90 -5.11 5.51
N ILE A 317 4.09 -6.13 4.67
CA ILE A 317 4.36 -7.50 5.12
C ILE A 317 5.88 -7.70 5.14
N TYR A 318 6.45 -8.01 6.30
CA TYR A 318 7.89 -8.19 6.48
C TYR A 318 8.31 -9.66 6.62
N GLU A 319 7.39 -10.57 6.92
CA GLU A 319 7.66 -12.01 7.08
C GLU A 319 6.43 -12.83 6.70
N PHE A 320 6.61 -14.04 6.20
CA PHE A 320 5.52 -14.99 6.00
C PHE A 320 5.91 -16.41 6.45
N LYS A 321 4.89 -17.18 6.84
CA LYS A 321 5.05 -18.60 7.26
C LYS A 321 3.92 -19.43 6.66
N ASN A 322 4.26 -20.60 6.18
CA ASN A 322 3.30 -21.55 5.60
C ASN A 322 2.87 -22.62 6.59
N ASN A 323 1.83 -23.33 6.21
CA ASN A 323 1.30 -24.46 6.98
C ASN A 323 0.96 -24.10 8.44
N VAL A 324 0.45 -22.88 8.64
CA VAL A 324 0.08 -22.41 9.97
C VAL A 324 -1.35 -22.82 10.34
N THR A 325 -1.57 -23.03 11.63
CA THR A 325 -2.93 -23.21 12.17
C THR A 325 -3.64 -21.88 12.27
N ILE A 326 -4.85 -21.79 11.74
CA ILE A 326 -5.68 -20.59 11.81
C ILE A 326 -6.21 -20.43 13.24
N PRO A 327 -5.97 -19.30 13.94
CA PRO A 327 -6.45 -19.09 15.31
C PRO A 327 -7.99 -19.06 15.35
N LYS A 328 -8.57 -19.45 16.49
CA LYS A 328 -10.03 -19.41 16.70
C LYS A 328 -10.54 -17.98 16.75
N ASN A 329 -9.86 -17.11 17.50
CA ASN A 329 -10.22 -15.70 17.69
C ASN A 329 -9.42 -14.79 16.76
N GLY A 330 -9.93 -13.60 16.49
CA GLY A 330 -9.26 -12.58 15.68
C GLY A 330 -9.84 -11.21 15.97
N TYR A 331 -9.17 -10.19 15.46
CA TYR A 331 -9.62 -8.82 15.56
C TYR A 331 -10.92 -8.64 14.74
N HIS A 332 -11.92 -8.00 15.33
CA HIS A 332 -13.28 -7.91 14.76
C HIS A 332 -13.73 -6.48 14.43
N LYS A 333 -13.01 -5.45 14.92
CA LYS A 333 -13.31 -4.07 14.61
C LYS A 333 -12.76 -3.67 13.23
N LYS A 334 -13.16 -2.50 12.70
CA LYS A 334 -12.87 -2.10 11.32
C LYS A 334 -11.53 -1.38 11.16
N ASN A 335 -11.14 -0.53 12.11
CA ASN A 335 -9.90 0.26 12.05
C ASN A 335 -8.99 -0.02 13.23
N LEU A 336 -7.71 0.37 13.12
CA LEU A 336 -6.73 0.18 14.19
C LEU A 336 -7.00 1.07 15.39
N PHE A 337 -7.50 2.28 15.18
CA PHE A 337 -7.72 3.23 16.26
C PHE A 337 -8.65 2.66 17.35
N GLN A 338 -9.66 1.89 16.92
CA GLN A 338 -10.59 1.21 17.84
C GLN A 338 -9.93 0.11 18.71
N ALA A 339 -8.71 -0.31 18.39
CA ALA A 339 -7.96 -1.25 19.21
C ALA A 339 -7.44 -0.60 20.51
N GLY A 340 -7.19 0.71 20.48
CA GLY A 340 -6.58 1.43 21.58
C GLY A 340 -5.08 1.18 21.72
N ASN A 341 -4.57 1.21 22.92
CA ASN A 341 -3.16 1.01 23.24
C ASN A 341 -2.93 -0.33 23.94
N SER A 342 -2.05 -1.16 23.40
CA SER A 342 -1.59 -2.40 24.02
C SER A 342 -0.18 -2.72 23.51
N PHE A 343 0.83 -2.23 24.22
CA PHE A 343 2.23 -2.50 23.94
C PHE A 343 3.04 -2.50 25.25
N THR A 344 4.05 -3.35 25.31
CA THR A 344 4.97 -3.48 26.46
C THR A 344 6.35 -2.91 26.18
N GLU A 345 6.62 -2.60 24.90
CA GLU A 345 7.89 -2.07 24.44
C GLU A 345 7.68 -1.19 23.19
N ASN A 346 8.69 -0.40 22.87
CA ASN A 346 8.69 0.42 21.64
C ASN A 346 8.85 -0.46 20.39
N PHE A 347 7.81 -1.21 20.02
CA PHE A 347 7.84 -2.15 18.89
C PHE A 347 8.26 -1.47 17.57
N TRP A 348 7.94 -0.20 17.36
CA TRP A 348 8.35 0.58 16.20
C TRP A 348 9.87 0.75 16.05
N THR A 349 10.65 0.46 17.09
CA THR A 349 12.12 0.47 17.03
C THR A 349 12.72 -0.90 16.79
N LYS A 350 11.98 -1.99 17.10
CA LYS A 350 12.49 -3.37 17.09
C LYS A 350 12.09 -4.19 15.87
N TYR A 351 11.19 -3.66 15.04
CA TYR A 351 10.72 -4.33 13.83
C TYR A 351 11.00 -3.49 12.58
N ASN A 352 10.94 -4.13 11.43
CA ASN A 352 10.99 -3.45 10.14
C ASN A 352 9.66 -2.70 9.93
N VAL A 353 9.63 -1.43 10.29
CA VAL A 353 8.48 -0.54 10.17
C VAL A 353 8.85 0.64 9.28
N PHE A 354 7.88 1.31 8.68
CA PHE A 354 8.17 2.55 7.96
C PHE A 354 8.69 3.60 8.94
N PRO A 355 9.73 4.36 8.56
CA PRO A 355 10.04 5.58 9.27
C PRO A 355 8.85 6.54 9.30
N LEU A 356 8.71 7.26 10.38
CA LEU A 356 7.78 8.38 10.44
C LEU A 356 8.32 9.52 9.58
N SER A 357 7.44 10.26 8.92
CA SER A 357 7.83 11.55 8.36
C SER A 357 7.96 12.59 9.47
N GLU A 358 8.68 13.67 9.23
CA GLU A 358 8.89 14.75 10.20
C GLU A 358 7.55 15.27 10.78
N ASN A 359 6.54 15.43 9.95
CA ASN A 359 5.20 15.88 10.40
C ASN A 359 4.49 14.84 11.28
N GLU A 360 4.65 13.56 10.97
CA GLU A 360 4.11 12.49 11.81
C GLU A 360 4.82 12.41 13.16
N GLU A 361 6.14 12.57 13.17
CA GLU A 361 6.92 12.65 14.42
C GLU A 361 6.50 13.86 15.28
N LYS A 362 6.36 15.05 14.68
CA LYS A 362 5.89 16.24 15.37
C LYS A 362 4.51 16.02 16.00
N PHE A 363 3.58 15.43 15.26
CA PHE A 363 2.24 15.11 15.76
C PHE A 363 2.28 14.12 16.93
N ILE A 364 3.01 13.02 16.81
CA ILE A 364 3.12 12.02 17.88
C ILE A 364 3.74 12.63 19.13
N ASN A 365 4.82 13.40 18.98
CA ASN A 365 5.52 14.04 20.11
C ASN A 365 4.63 15.09 20.80
N SER A 366 3.80 15.83 20.06
CA SER A 366 2.88 16.81 20.66
C SER A 366 1.85 16.17 21.60
N ILE A 367 1.41 14.93 21.30
CA ILE A 367 0.45 14.20 22.15
C ILE A 367 1.13 13.53 23.35
N GLN A 368 2.40 13.11 23.22
CA GLN A 368 3.12 12.38 24.26
C GLN A 368 3.82 13.27 25.29
N GLN A 369 4.04 14.55 24.98
CA GLN A 369 4.70 15.51 25.89
C GLN A 369 3.72 16.20 26.86
N GLU A 370 2.43 15.99 26.70
CA GLU A 370 1.34 16.47 27.55
C GLU A 370 0.76 15.33 28.43
#